data_6a452b9b5f12ffecdc366cd1e10212e2
#
_entry.id   6a452b9b5f12ffecdc366cd1e10212e2
#
_cell.length_a   1.000
_cell.length_b   1.000
_cell.length_c   1.000
_cell.angle_alpha   90.00
_cell.angle_beta   90.00
_cell.angle_gamma   90.00
#
_symmetry.space_group_name_H-M   'P 1'
#
loop_
_entity.id
_entity.type
_entity.pdbx_description
1 polymer ?
#
loop_
_entity_poly.entity_id
_entity_poly.type
_entity_poly.pdbx_seq_one_letter_code
_entity_poly.pdbx_strand_id
1 'polypeptide(L)'
;MRTGKEPRYAVPDGCVDMVFCCNPSHPSADICGTVLSPQAVLLESDSCYFGVRFLPGYNPILGTAHAVHDLVNQRVPFSALIQDEWMFENICATTDFRKQISAFMHSYMKIYRRVSPMENSNLLVLHSANQLFRTAGRVSIESLAEETGYTPRYLDRSFREETGLSPKQLAKIVRFQTAVSALNAPNGRNLTEIAMDLGYYDQSHFVHDFKAFTGLTPKKYEAMLRADAYDQKLQILPANIPLFG
;
A
#
# COMPACT_ATOMS: atom_id res chain seq x y z
N MET A 1 14.11 -2.74 33.04
CA MET A 1 12.93 -2.08 32.37
C MET A 1 13.38 -1.58 31.02
N ARG A 2 13.15 -2.33 29.94
CA ARG A 2 13.33 -1.87 28.55
C ARG A 2 11.95 -1.57 27.99
N THR A 3 11.46 -0.34 28.20
CA THR A 3 10.22 0.19 27.64
C THR A 3 10.53 1.01 26.37
N GLY A 4 11.25 0.43 25.45
CA GLY A 4 11.50 1.04 24.15
C GLY A 4 10.88 0.14 23.08
N LYS A 5 9.62 0.41 22.71
CA LYS A 5 9.09 -0.19 21.47
C LYS A 5 9.92 0.36 20.32
N GLU A 6 10.60 -0.54 19.61
CA GLU A 6 11.29 -0.17 18.39
C GLU A 6 10.25 0.33 17.38
N PRO A 7 10.53 1.42 16.66
CA PRO A 7 9.58 1.98 15.71
C PRO A 7 9.29 0.95 14.61
N ARG A 8 8.02 0.77 14.27
CA ARG A 8 7.61 0.06 13.05
C ARG A 8 7.79 0.99 11.86
N TYR A 9 8.07 0.43 10.71
CA TYR A 9 8.26 1.20 9.49
C TYR A 9 7.22 0.83 8.44
N ALA A 10 6.50 1.83 7.94
CA ALA A 10 5.80 1.72 6.68
C ALA A 10 6.81 1.86 5.55
N VAL A 11 6.73 0.99 4.56
CA VAL A 11 7.56 1.01 3.35
C VAL A 11 6.67 1.17 2.13
N PRO A 12 7.22 1.65 0.99
CA PRO A 12 6.45 1.83 -0.22
C PRO A 12 5.70 0.56 -0.64
N ASP A 13 4.37 0.67 -0.80
CA ASP A 13 3.50 -0.42 -1.25
C ASP A 13 2.46 0.05 -2.29
N GLY A 14 2.39 1.36 -2.54
CA GLY A 14 1.47 1.96 -3.49
C GLY A 14 0.03 2.08 -3.00
N CYS A 15 -0.25 1.73 -1.76
CA CYS A 15 -1.60 1.71 -1.20
C CYS A 15 -1.97 3.01 -0.47
N VAL A 16 -3.26 3.19 -0.28
CA VAL A 16 -3.83 4.15 0.67
C VAL A 16 -4.52 3.37 1.77
N ASP A 17 -4.24 3.69 3.02
CA ASP A 17 -4.81 3.01 4.17
C ASP A 17 -5.74 3.94 4.96
N MET A 18 -6.92 3.47 5.36
CA MET A 18 -7.72 4.04 6.44
C MET A 18 -7.41 3.28 7.71
N VAL A 19 -6.92 3.97 8.73
CA VAL A 19 -6.48 3.34 9.98
C VAL A 19 -7.27 3.93 11.13
N PHE A 20 -8.00 3.08 11.85
CA PHE A 20 -8.79 3.43 13.03
C PHE A 20 -8.08 2.91 14.28
N CYS A 21 -7.74 3.81 15.18
CA CYS A 21 -7.26 3.50 16.52
C CYS A 21 -8.47 3.39 17.46
N CYS A 22 -8.84 2.18 17.84
CA CYS A 22 -10.01 1.89 18.70
C CYS A 22 -9.61 1.95 20.18
N ASN A 23 -8.99 3.08 20.60
CA ASN A 23 -8.68 3.32 21.99
C ASN A 23 -9.94 3.80 22.73
N PRO A 24 -10.36 3.17 23.84
CA PRO A 24 -11.59 3.57 24.52
C PRO A 24 -11.59 5.01 25.08
N SER A 25 -10.42 5.55 25.39
CA SER A 25 -10.30 6.90 25.98
C SER A 25 -10.15 7.99 24.93
N HIS A 26 -9.46 7.69 23.82
CA HIS A 26 -9.16 8.65 22.76
C HIS A 26 -9.11 7.96 21.39
N PRO A 27 -10.28 7.56 20.88
CA PRO A 27 -10.33 6.96 19.55
C PRO A 27 -9.92 7.97 18.48
N SER A 28 -9.22 7.50 17.46
CA SER A 28 -8.82 8.33 16.33
C SER A 28 -8.84 7.54 15.02
N ALA A 29 -8.91 8.25 13.91
CA ALA A 29 -8.79 7.63 12.60
C ALA A 29 -8.03 8.55 11.65
N ASP A 30 -7.20 7.93 10.81
CA ASP A 30 -6.39 8.62 9.81
C ASP A 30 -6.51 7.95 8.44
N ILE A 31 -6.29 8.75 7.40
CA ILE A 31 -6.04 8.30 6.05
C ILE A 31 -4.56 8.49 5.77
N CYS A 32 -3.89 7.38 5.47
CA CYS A 32 -2.46 7.33 5.21
C CYS A 32 -2.26 7.06 3.71
N GLY A 33 -1.69 8.02 3.00
CA GLY A 33 -1.32 7.83 1.60
C GLY A 33 -0.07 6.96 1.46
N THR A 34 0.20 6.52 0.22
CA THR A 34 1.40 5.75 -0.06
C THR A 34 2.65 6.54 0.29
N VAL A 35 3.62 5.84 0.89
CA VAL A 35 4.93 6.42 1.18
C VAL A 35 5.91 6.10 0.04
N LEU A 36 6.87 6.99 -0.23
CA LEU A 36 7.91 6.78 -1.25
C LEU A 36 9.25 6.34 -0.65
N SER A 37 9.37 6.43 0.67
CA SER A 37 10.55 6.02 1.44
C SER A 37 10.09 5.51 2.81
N PRO A 38 10.94 4.82 3.58
CA PRO A 38 10.55 4.30 4.89
C PRO A 38 10.12 5.43 5.84
N GLN A 39 8.96 5.28 6.45
CA GLN A 39 8.46 6.20 7.47
C GLN A 39 8.18 5.48 8.78
N ALA A 40 8.64 6.04 9.89
CA ALA A 40 8.37 5.49 11.20
C ALA A 40 6.87 5.62 11.53
N VAL A 41 6.28 4.53 11.99
CA VAL A 41 4.89 4.47 12.43
C VAL A 41 4.87 4.27 13.94
N LEU A 42 4.30 5.23 14.64
CA LEU A 42 4.07 5.13 16.08
C LEU A 42 2.69 4.53 16.31
N LEU A 43 2.65 3.33 16.88
CA LEU A 43 1.43 2.72 17.34
C LEU A 43 1.35 2.85 18.86
N GLU A 44 0.19 3.24 19.37
CA GLU A 44 -0.06 3.27 20.80
C GLU A 44 -0.04 1.85 21.37
N SER A 45 0.64 1.67 22.50
CA SER A 45 0.50 0.42 23.28
C SER A 45 -0.91 0.36 23.84
N ASP A 46 -1.46 -0.81 23.99
CA ASP A 46 -2.78 -1.04 24.57
C ASP A 46 -3.99 -0.53 23.75
N SER A 47 -3.75 -0.23 22.47
CA SER A 47 -4.81 0.14 21.53
C SER A 47 -5.04 -0.95 20.49
N CYS A 48 -6.30 -1.19 20.12
CA CYS A 48 -6.66 -2.01 18.98
C CYS A 48 -6.70 -1.14 17.73
N TYR A 49 -6.30 -1.72 16.61
CA TYR A 49 -6.34 -1.03 15.32
C TYR A 49 -7.18 -1.82 14.33
N PHE A 50 -8.04 -1.12 13.62
CA PHE A 50 -8.74 -1.63 12.43
C PHE A 50 -8.24 -0.85 11.22
N GLY A 51 -7.79 -1.57 10.19
CA GLY A 51 -7.27 -0.96 8.97
C GLY A 51 -7.99 -1.45 7.73
N VAL A 52 -8.24 -0.55 6.79
CA VAL A 52 -8.75 -0.86 5.46
C VAL A 52 -7.75 -0.35 4.44
N ARG A 53 -7.27 -1.26 3.60
CA ARG A 53 -6.26 -0.98 2.58
C ARG A 53 -6.89 -0.90 1.20
N PHE A 54 -6.63 0.19 0.50
CA PHE A 54 -7.00 0.39 -0.89
C PHE A 54 -5.77 0.19 -1.78
N LEU A 55 -5.88 -0.78 -2.68
CA LEU A 55 -4.82 -1.05 -3.64
C LEU A 55 -4.74 0.04 -4.71
N PRO A 56 -3.59 0.23 -5.37
CA PRO A 56 -3.47 1.18 -6.48
C PRO A 56 -4.54 0.96 -7.55
N GLY A 57 -5.23 2.04 -7.92
CA GLY A 57 -6.38 2.01 -8.82
C GLY A 57 -7.74 1.84 -8.11
N TYR A 58 -7.74 1.47 -6.81
CA TYR A 58 -8.95 1.51 -5.99
C TYR A 58 -8.96 2.80 -5.17
N ASN A 59 -9.96 3.65 -5.41
CA ASN A 59 -10.06 4.93 -4.74
C ASN A 59 -10.71 4.76 -3.36
N PRO A 60 -10.13 5.33 -2.27
CA PRO A 60 -10.76 5.35 -0.96
C PRO A 60 -12.01 6.23 -0.86
N ILE A 61 -12.52 6.76 -1.95
CA ILE A 61 -13.66 7.71 -2.03
C ILE A 61 -13.42 8.90 -1.11
N LEU A 62 -12.47 9.71 -1.51
CA LEU A 62 -12.23 11.00 -0.89
C LEU A 62 -13.28 11.99 -1.41
N GLY A 63 -13.75 12.88 -0.56
CA GLY A 63 -14.66 13.96 -0.98
C GLY A 63 -14.05 14.77 -2.15
N THR A 64 -14.89 15.40 -2.93
CA THR A 64 -14.57 16.07 -4.20
C THR A 64 -13.44 17.12 -4.17
N ALA A 65 -12.95 17.49 -2.99
CA ALA A 65 -11.91 18.51 -2.81
C ALA A 65 -10.48 17.94 -2.74
N HIS A 66 -10.29 16.61 -2.67
CA HIS A 66 -8.97 16.00 -2.48
C HIS A 66 -8.76 14.87 -3.48
N ALA A 67 -7.60 14.88 -4.10
CA ALA A 67 -7.17 13.82 -4.98
C ALA A 67 -6.20 12.89 -4.25
N VAL A 68 -6.13 11.62 -4.66
CA VAL A 68 -5.23 10.62 -4.05
C VAL A 68 -3.76 11.06 -4.13
N HIS A 69 -3.38 11.80 -5.17
CA HIS A 69 -2.00 12.31 -5.30
C HIS A 69 -1.59 13.28 -4.18
N ASP A 70 -2.53 14.01 -3.57
CA ASP A 70 -2.24 14.91 -2.45
C ASP A 70 -1.89 14.15 -1.17
N LEU A 71 -2.21 12.87 -1.11
CA LEU A 71 -1.94 12.01 0.05
C LEU A 71 -0.55 11.37 0.03
N VAL A 72 0.21 11.49 -1.06
CA VAL A 72 1.56 10.88 -1.14
C VAL A 72 2.44 11.41 -0.02
N ASN A 73 3.00 10.50 0.78
CA ASN A 73 3.78 10.79 2.01
C ASN A 73 3.00 11.58 3.09
N GLN A 74 1.67 11.62 3.01
CA GLN A 74 0.84 12.33 3.97
C GLN A 74 0.04 11.35 4.85
N ARG A 75 -0.22 11.81 6.07
CA ARG A 75 -1.19 11.22 7.00
C ARG A 75 -2.12 12.35 7.42
N VAL A 76 -3.39 12.19 7.15
CA VAL A 76 -4.40 13.21 7.45
C VAL A 76 -5.52 12.62 8.30
N PRO A 77 -6.12 13.40 9.20
CA PRO A 77 -7.28 12.93 9.98
C PRO A 77 -8.40 12.46 9.06
N PHE A 78 -9.03 11.34 9.39
CA PHE A 78 -10.18 10.78 8.64
C PHE A 78 -11.27 11.83 8.44
N SER A 79 -11.62 12.58 9.48
CA SER A 79 -12.65 13.62 9.47
C SER A 79 -12.36 14.80 8.52
N ALA A 80 -11.09 15.00 8.13
CA ALA A 80 -10.74 16.03 7.16
C ALA A 80 -11.15 15.67 5.73
N LEU A 81 -11.28 14.39 5.42
CA LEU A 81 -11.56 13.87 4.08
C LEU A 81 -12.92 13.19 3.98
N ILE A 82 -13.36 12.52 5.05
CA ILE A 82 -14.60 11.75 5.08
C ILE A 82 -15.43 12.21 6.27
N GLN A 83 -16.60 12.79 5.98
CA GLN A 83 -17.56 13.26 6.99
C GLN A 83 -18.58 12.15 7.27
N ASP A 84 -18.16 11.06 7.88
CA ASP A 84 -19.03 9.97 8.30
C ASP A 84 -18.71 9.58 9.75
N GLU A 85 -19.27 10.34 10.70
CA GLU A 85 -19.12 10.09 12.14
C GLU A 85 -19.67 8.71 12.51
N TRP A 86 -20.76 8.27 11.87
CA TRP A 86 -21.34 6.97 12.15
C TRP A 86 -20.36 5.82 11.84
N MET A 87 -19.63 5.89 10.71
CA MET A 87 -18.60 4.92 10.39
C MET A 87 -17.52 4.89 11.47
N PHE A 88 -17.01 6.07 11.83
CA PHE A 88 -15.96 6.21 12.83
C PHE A 88 -16.38 5.64 14.18
N GLU A 89 -17.55 6.07 14.71
CA GLU A 89 -18.07 5.64 15.99
C GLU A 89 -18.31 4.12 16.04
N ASN A 90 -18.96 3.55 15.03
CA ASN A 90 -19.29 2.12 15.01
C ASN A 90 -18.08 1.21 14.82
N ILE A 91 -17.04 1.67 14.13
CA ILE A 91 -15.78 0.93 14.03
C ILE A 91 -15.03 0.99 15.36
N CYS A 92 -14.91 2.16 15.97
CA CYS A 92 -14.15 2.33 17.20
C CYS A 92 -14.84 1.79 18.46
N ALA A 93 -16.18 1.64 18.44
CA ALA A 93 -16.96 1.13 19.58
C ALA A 93 -16.80 -0.36 19.84
N THR A 94 -16.13 -1.11 18.98
CA THR A 94 -16.00 -2.56 19.10
C THR A 94 -14.63 -3.06 18.71
N THR A 95 -14.21 -4.18 19.30
CA THR A 95 -13.03 -4.95 18.87
C THR A 95 -13.41 -6.19 18.06
N ASP A 96 -14.70 -6.41 17.80
CA ASP A 96 -15.18 -7.50 16.95
C ASP A 96 -14.95 -7.14 15.48
N PHE A 97 -13.98 -7.83 14.87
CA PHE A 97 -13.55 -7.59 13.49
C PHE A 97 -14.69 -7.70 12.47
N ARG A 98 -15.63 -8.62 12.66
CA ARG A 98 -16.79 -8.78 11.75
C ARG A 98 -17.74 -7.58 11.82
N LYS A 99 -17.96 -7.05 13.02
CA LYS A 99 -18.78 -5.84 13.20
C LYS A 99 -18.09 -4.63 12.59
N GLN A 100 -16.78 -4.50 12.76
CA GLN A 100 -15.99 -3.43 12.12
C GLN A 100 -16.07 -3.49 10.59
N ILE A 101 -15.91 -4.68 9.99
CA ILE A 101 -16.11 -4.86 8.53
C ILE A 101 -17.54 -4.47 8.12
N SER A 102 -18.55 -4.91 8.86
CA SER A 102 -19.96 -4.57 8.56
C SER A 102 -20.22 -3.06 8.61
N ALA A 103 -19.70 -2.37 9.61
CA ALA A 103 -19.83 -0.93 9.76
C ALA A 103 -19.12 -0.21 8.60
N PHE A 104 -17.89 -0.60 8.29
CA PHE A 104 -17.15 -0.06 7.16
C PHE A 104 -17.91 -0.25 5.84
N MET A 105 -18.31 -1.47 5.52
CA MET A 105 -18.99 -1.79 4.27
C MET A 105 -20.33 -1.06 4.11
N HIS A 106 -21.10 -0.91 5.20
CA HIS A 106 -22.35 -0.16 5.19
C HIS A 106 -22.14 1.29 4.74
N SER A 107 -21.23 2.01 5.38
CA SER A 107 -20.92 3.40 5.05
C SER A 107 -20.23 3.54 3.71
N TYR A 108 -19.23 2.69 3.44
CA TYR A 108 -18.49 2.73 2.19
C TYR A 108 -19.40 2.56 0.97
N MET A 109 -20.31 1.58 0.99
CA MET A 109 -21.26 1.36 -0.09
C MET A 109 -22.26 2.51 -0.24
N LYS A 110 -22.65 3.14 0.86
CA LYS A 110 -23.54 4.31 0.84
C LYS A 110 -22.86 5.52 0.17
N ILE A 111 -21.60 5.77 0.49
CA ILE A 111 -20.80 6.84 -0.13
C ILE A 111 -20.53 6.52 -1.59
N TYR A 112 -20.09 5.29 -1.89
CA TYR A 112 -19.78 4.83 -3.25
C TYR A 112 -20.95 5.01 -4.22
N ARG A 113 -22.16 4.67 -3.82
CA ARG A 113 -23.36 4.84 -4.64
C ARG A 113 -23.70 6.31 -4.94
N ARG A 114 -23.22 7.25 -4.11
CA ARG A 114 -23.49 8.68 -4.28
C ARG A 114 -22.49 9.40 -5.18
N VAL A 115 -21.26 8.89 -5.23
CA VAL A 115 -20.10 9.66 -5.74
C VAL A 115 -19.73 9.29 -7.16
N SER A 116 -20.09 8.10 -7.71
CA SER A 116 -19.49 7.77 -9.00
C SER A 116 -20.21 6.87 -9.97
N PRO A 117 -20.16 7.21 -11.27
CA PRO A 117 -19.77 6.25 -12.31
C PRO A 117 -18.23 6.19 -12.37
N MET A 118 -17.65 4.97 -12.48
CA MET A 118 -16.22 4.79 -12.75
C MET A 118 -15.87 5.48 -14.08
N GLU A 119 -14.95 6.42 -14.04
CA GLU A 119 -14.44 7.06 -15.24
C GLU A 119 -13.49 6.12 -16.01
N ASN A 120 -13.36 6.35 -17.32
CA ASN A 120 -12.47 5.51 -18.16
C ASN A 120 -11.01 5.57 -17.73
N SER A 121 -10.55 6.69 -17.16
CA SER A 121 -9.21 6.84 -16.58
C SER A 121 -8.97 5.88 -15.43
N ASN A 122 -9.97 5.70 -14.57
CA ASN A 122 -9.90 4.81 -13.42
C ASN A 122 -9.82 3.33 -13.86
N LEU A 123 -10.60 2.92 -14.87
CA LEU A 123 -10.52 1.57 -15.44
C LEU A 123 -9.16 1.28 -16.09
N LEU A 124 -8.58 2.27 -16.79
CA LEU A 124 -7.25 2.16 -17.37
C LEU A 124 -6.18 1.94 -16.28
N VAL A 125 -6.22 2.75 -15.22
CA VAL A 125 -5.27 2.64 -14.12
C VAL A 125 -5.42 1.31 -13.39
N LEU A 126 -6.65 0.90 -13.12
CA LEU A 126 -6.96 -0.38 -12.47
C LEU A 126 -6.44 -1.56 -13.28
N HIS A 127 -6.74 -1.60 -14.59
CA HIS A 127 -6.24 -2.64 -15.49
C HIS A 127 -4.71 -2.70 -15.50
N SER A 128 -4.06 -1.56 -15.70
CA SER A 128 -2.60 -1.48 -15.79
C SER A 128 -1.91 -1.80 -14.46
N ALA A 129 -2.47 -1.38 -13.32
CA ALA A 129 -1.97 -1.75 -12.00
C ALA A 129 -2.08 -3.28 -11.79
N ASN A 130 -3.20 -3.89 -12.19
CA ASN A 130 -3.36 -5.34 -12.15
C ASN A 130 -2.31 -6.08 -12.99
N GLN A 131 -1.98 -5.59 -14.19
CA GLN A 131 -0.93 -6.15 -15.02
C GLN A 131 0.45 -6.02 -14.36
N LEU A 132 0.74 -4.88 -13.72
CA LEU A 132 1.97 -4.70 -12.95
C LEU A 132 2.07 -5.71 -11.80
N PHE A 133 1.01 -5.94 -11.04
CA PHE A 133 0.98 -6.96 -9.98
C PHE A 133 1.17 -8.37 -10.52
N ARG A 134 0.43 -8.76 -11.56
CA ARG A 134 0.51 -10.10 -12.17
C ARG A 134 1.89 -10.42 -12.74
N THR A 135 2.59 -9.42 -13.26
CA THR A 135 3.92 -9.57 -13.84
C THR A 135 5.05 -9.30 -12.87
N ALA A 136 4.74 -9.09 -11.57
CA ALA A 136 5.72 -8.66 -10.56
C ALA A 136 6.50 -7.40 -10.99
N GLY A 137 5.83 -6.45 -11.64
CA GLY A 137 6.41 -5.19 -12.11
C GLY A 137 7.34 -5.33 -13.33
N ARG A 138 7.30 -6.45 -14.05
CA ARG A 138 8.20 -6.72 -15.20
C ARG A 138 7.67 -6.22 -16.54
N VAL A 139 6.35 -6.04 -16.69
CA VAL A 139 5.77 -5.50 -17.92
C VAL A 139 6.28 -4.09 -18.18
N SER A 140 6.60 -3.79 -19.44
CA SER A 140 7.04 -2.43 -19.83
C SER A 140 5.85 -1.47 -19.91
N ILE A 141 6.11 -0.18 -19.71
CA ILE A 141 5.08 0.86 -19.82
C ILE A 141 4.60 1.00 -21.27
N GLU A 142 5.51 0.79 -22.21
CA GLU A 142 5.21 0.76 -23.64
C GLU A 142 4.23 -0.36 -23.98
N SER A 143 4.47 -1.58 -23.49
CA SER A 143 3.53 -2.72 -23.68
C SER A 143 2.17 -2.47 -23.06
N LEU A 144 2.11 -1.86 -21.87
CA LEU A 144 0.84 -1.48 -21.25
C LEU A 144 0.08 -0.44 -22.07
N ALA A 145 0.80 0.52 -22.63
CA ALA A 145 0.20 1.55 -23.48
C ALA A 145 -0.34 0.95 -24.79
N GLU A 146 0.42 0.06 -25.43
CA GLU A 146 -0.01 -0.68 -26.63
C GLU A 146 -1.25 -1.55 -26.35
N GLU A 147 -1.23 -2.34 -25.25
CA GLU A 147 -2.35 -3.22 -24.88
C GLU A 147 -3.64 -2.43 -24.63
N THR A 148 -3.53 -1.26 -24.01
CA THR A 148 -4.69 -0.44 -23.66
C THR A 148 -5.13 0.52 -24.76
N GLY A 149 -4.36 0.67 -25.83
CA GLY A 149 -4.63 1.61 -26.92
C GLY A 149 -4.39 3.09 -26.57
N TYR A 150 -3.71 3.35 -25.45
CA TYR A 150 -3.36 4.71 -25.03
C TYR A 150 -1.88 5.02 -25.23
N THR A 151 -1.52 6.29 -25.18
CA THR A 151 -0.10 6.70 -25.23
C THR A 151 0.54 6.55 -23.84
N PRO A 152 1.87 6.27 -23.76
CA PRO A 152 2.57 6.23 -22.47
C PRO A 152 2.41 7.52 -21.65
N ARG A 153 2.31 8.67 -22.31
CA ARG A 153 2.08 9.98 -21.65
C ARG A 153 0.71 10.08 -21.01
N TYR A 154 -0.32 9.57 -21.68
CA TYR A 154 -1.69 9.54 -21.13
C TYR A 154 -1.76 8.60 -19.92
N LEU A 155 -1.14 7.42 -20.06
CA LEU A 155 -1.07 6.43 -18.98
C LEU A 155 -0.34 7.03 -17.75
N ASP A 156 0.81 7.71 -17.93
CA ASP A 156 1.55 8.35 -16.82
C ASP A 156 0.69 9.42 -16.12
N ARG A 157 -0.01 10.25 -16.88
CA ARG A 157 -0.90 11.27 -16.32
C ARG A 157 -2.03 10.64 -15.50
N SER A 158 -2.75 9.67 -16.08
CA SER A 158 -3.86 9.00 -15.39
C SER A 158 -3.41 8.32 -14.10
N PHE A 159 -2.24 7.66 -14.12
CA PHE A 159 -1.69 7.06 -12.92
C PHE A 159 -1.39 8.08 -11.83
N ARG A 160 -0.79 9.22 -12.18
CA ARG A 160 -0.48 10.28 -11.20
C ARG A 160 -1.74 10.88 -10.60
N GLU A 161 -2.76 11.10 -11.41
CA GLU A 161 -4.04 11.63 -10.96
C GLU A 161 -4.75 10.65 -10.01
N GLU A 162 -4.79 9.36 -10.35
CA GLU A 162 -5.56 8.34 -9.61
C GLU A 162 -4.81 7.72 -8.42
N THR A 163 -3.47 7.68 -8.45
CA THR A 163 -2.67 6.97 -7.43
C THR A 163 -1.58 7.82 -6.77
N GLY A 164 -1.30 8.99 -7.33
CA GLY A 164 -0.13 9.81 -6.94
C GLY A 164 1.20 9.28 -7.43
N LEU A 165 1.23 8.14 -8.12
CA LEU A 165 2.44 7.47 -8.60
C LEU A 165 2.48 7.46 -10.12
N SER A 166 3.68 7.44 -10.72
CA SER A 166 3.80 7.03 -12.11
C SER A 166 3.72 5.51 -12.24
N PRO A 167 3.33 4.96 -13.41
CA PRO A 167 3.36 3.51 -13.66
C PRO A 167 4.73 2.90 -13.39
N LYS A 168 5.81 3.62 -13.73
CA LYS A 168 7.19 3.20 -13.49
C LYS A 168 7.53 3.13 -12.00
N GLN A 169 7.03 4.08 -11.19
CA GLN A 169 7.19 4.03 -9.73
C GLN A 169 6.44 2.84 -9.15
N LEU A 170 5.19 2.61 -9.56
CA LEU A 170 4.42 1.46 -9.09
C LEU A 170 5.09 0.14 -9.51
N ALA A 171 5.61 0.02 -10.73
CA ALA A 171 6.38 -1.15 -11.18
C ALA A 171 7.58 -1.46 -10.28
N LYS A 172 8.33 -0.42 -9.88
CA LYS A 172 9.46 -0.55 -8.95
C LYS A 172 9.01 -0.99 -7.56
N ILE A 173 7.92 -0.40 -7.04
CA ILE A 173 7.34 -0.78 -5.76
C ILE A 173 6.88 -2.24 -5.78
N VAL A 174 6.20 -2.68 -6.82
CA VAL A 174 5.74 -4.07 -6.98
C VAL A 174 6.91 -5.05 -7.01
N ARG A 175 7.98 -4.74 -7.78
CA ARG A 175 9.21 -5.56 -7.76
C ARG A 175 9.82 -5.65 -6.37
N PHE A 176 9.90 -4.53 -5.68
CA PHE A 176 10.41 -4.47 -4.31
C PHE A 176 9.56 -5.32 -3.35
N GLN A 177 8.24 -5.18 -3.37
CA GLN A 177 7.33 -5.97 -2.52
C GLN A 177 7.43 -7.47 -2.81
N THR A 178 7.60 -7.84 -4.08
CA THR A 178 7.83 -9.24 -4.48
C THR A 178 9.19 -9.75 -3.96
N ALA A 179 10.24 -8.91 -3.98
CA ALA A 179 11.54 -9.25 -3.40
C ALA A 179 11.44 -9.49 -1.89
N VAL A 180 10.74 -8.60 -1.16
CA VAL A 180 10.52 -8.76 0.29
C VAL A 180 9.78 -10.07 0.58
N SER A 181 8.75 -10.40 -0.20
CA SER A 181 8.02 -11.67 -0.08
C SER A 181 8.94 -12.87 -0.32
N ALA A 182 9.81 -12.81 -1.34
CA ALA A 182 10.77 -13.88 -1.63
C ALA A 182 11.83 -14.06 -0.53
N LEU A 183 12.30 -12.96 0.07
CA LEU A 183 13.24 -12.99 1.20
C LEU A 183 12.61 -13.55 2.49
N ASN A 184 11.30 -13.33 2.67
CA ASN A 184 10.53 -13.86 3.80
C ASN A 184 10.16 -15.34 3.65
N ALA A 185 10.30 -15.91 2.46
CA ALA A 185 9.96 -17.30 2.20
C ALA A 185 10.95 -18.27 2.88
N PRO A 186 10.49 -19.42 3.40
CA PRO A 186 11.33 -20.33 4.18
C PRO A 186 12.48 -20.97 3.38
N ASN A 187 12.44 -20.89 2.06
CA ASN A 187 13.35 -21.64 1.16
C ASN A 187 14.67 -20.91 0.83
N GLY A 188 15.01 -19.80 1.48
CA GLY A 188 16.34 -19.18 1.45
C GLY A 188 16.93 -18.97 0.04
N ARG A 189 16.20 -18.33 -0.87
CA ARG A 189 16.68 -18.07 -2.23
C ARG A 189 17.88 -17.13 -2.23
N ASN A 190 18.81 -17.34 -3.17
CA ASN A 190 19.95 -16.47 -3.37
C ASN A 190 19.50 -15.08 -3.87
N LEU A 191 20.12 -14.01 -3.33
CA LEU A 191 19.83 -12.64 -3.71
C LEU A 191 20.01 -12.37 -5.22
N THR A 192 20.99 -13.03 -5.83
CA THR A 192 21.22 -12.91 -7.28
C THR A 192 20.07 -13.52 -8.09
N GLU A 193 19.58 -14.69 -7.68
CA GLU A 193 18.43 -15.35 -8.31
C GLU A 193 17.16 -14.50 -8.17
N ILE A 194 16.91 -13.94 -6.96
CA ILE A 194 15.77 -13.04 -6.74
C ILE A 194 15.87 -11.82 -7.67
N ALA A 195 17.05 -11.19 -7.75
CA ALA A 195 17.25 -10.03 -8.61
C ALA A 195 16.98 -10.34 -10.09
N MET A 196 17.50 -11.46 -10.60
CA MET A 196 17.30 -11.88 -11.99
C MET A 196 15.84 -12.20 -12.30
N ASP A 197 15.16 -12.93 -11.42
CA ASP A 197 13.74 -13.28 -11.59
C ASP A 197 12.81 -12.06 -11.59
N LEU A 198 13.21 -11.01 -10.88
CA LEU A 198 12.47 -9.74 -10.84
C LEU A 198 12.85 -8.78 -11.97
N GLY A 199 13.74 -9.20 -12.88
CA GLY A 199 14.14 -8.43 -14.05
C GLY A 199 15.07 -7.25 -13.74
N TYR A 200 15.85 -7.31 -12.66
CA TYR A 200 16.93 -6.38 -12.43
C TYR A 200 18.11 -6.71 -13.35
N TYR A 201 18.80 -5.68 -13.83
CA TYR A 201 19.95 -5.85 -14.70
C TYR A 201 21.08 -6.62 -13.99
N ASP A 202 21.32 -6.28 -12.72
CA ASP A 202 22.29 -6.93 -11.85
C ASP A 202 21.88 -6.82 -10.37
N GLN A 203 22.65 -7.54 -9.52
CA GLN A 203 22.43 -7.52 -8.07
C GLN A 203 22.65 -6.12 -7.46
N SER A 204 23.54 -5.30 -8.02
CA SER A 204 23.84 -3.96 -7.48
C SER A 204 22.64 -3.03 -7.64
N HIS A 205 21.98 -3.08 -8.80
CA HIS A 205 20.75 -2.35 -9.06
C HIS A 205 19.64 -2.77 -8.10
N PHE A 206 19.47 -4.09 -7.89
CA PHE A 206 18.51 -4.61 -6.90
C PHE A 206 18.82 -4.10 -5.48
N VAL A 207 20.08 -4.19 -5.03
CA VAL A 207 20.50 -3.72 -3.69
C VAL A 207 20.25 -2.22 -3.53
N HIS A 208 20.49 -1.43 -4.58
CA HIS A 208 20.26 0.00 -4.58
C HIS A 208 18.78 0.34 -4.39
N ASP A 209 17.88 -0.25 -5.21
CA ASP A 209 16.43 -0.02 -5.13
C ASP A 209 15.88 -0.53 -3.78
N PHE A 210 16.30 -1.70 -3.31
CA PHE A 210 15.88 -2.25 -2.02
C PHE A 210 16.27 -1.33 -0.86
N LYS A 211 17.50 -0.81 -0.87
CA LYS A 211 17.97 0.13 0.15
C LYS A 211 17.23 1.47 0.10
N ALA A 212 16.86 1.96 -1.09
CA ALA A 212 16.06 3.18 -1.23
C ALA A 212 14.68 3.03 -0.58
N PHE A 213 14.06 1.84 -0.68
CA PHE A 213 12.73 1.57 -0.14
C PHE A 213 12.70 1.15 1.34
N THR A 214 13.81 0.67 1.90
CA THR A 214 13.83 0.15 3.28
C THR A 214 14.83 0.85 4.21
N GLY A 215 15.78 1.60 3.66
CA GLY A 215 16.96 2.05 4.38
C GLY A 215 17.99 0.94 4.65
N LEU A 216 17.68 -0.33 4.36
CA LEU A 216 18.51 -1.51 4.64
C LEU A 216 18.98 -2.18 3.35
N THR A 217 20.13 -2.83 3.39
CA THR A 217 20.50 -3.78 2.33
C THR A 217 19.71 -5.09 2.49
N PRO A 218 19.45 -5.87 1.41
CA PRO A 218 18.79 -7.16 1.50
C PRO A 218 19.45 -8.11 2.53
N LYS A 219 20.79 -8.16 2.58
CA LYS A 219 21.53 -8.97 3.59
C LYS A 219 21.26 -8.55 5.03
N LYS A 220 21.17 -7.24 5.30
CA LYS A 220 20.83 -6.73 6.63
C LYS A 220 19.39 -7.07 6.99
N TYR A 221 18.49 -6.96 6.03
CA TYR A 221 17.09 -7.33 6.20
C TYR A 221 16.94 -8.84 6.50
N GLU A 222 17.60 -9.72 5.74
CA GLU A 222 17.62 -11.17 6.03
C GLU A 222 18.20 -11.49 7.42
N ALA A 223 19.28 -10.83 7.81
CA ALA A 223 19.87 -11.03 9.14
C ALA A 223 18.90 -10.64 10.26
N MET A 224 18.15 -9.54 10.07
CA MET A 224 17.10 -9.11 10.99
C MET A 224 15.95 -10.13 11.08
N LEU A 225 15.52 -10.71 9.96
CA LEU A 225 14.50 -11.76 9.93
C LEU A 225 14.92 -13.02 10.69
N ARG A 226 16.19 -13.42 10.56
CA ARG A 226 16.75 -14.61 11.22
C ARG A 226 16.95 -14.44 12.72
N ALA A 227 17.12 -13.19 13.18
CA ALA A 227 17.31 -12.88 14.60
C ALA A 227 16.01 -12.90 15.43
N ASP A 228 14.89 -13.44 14.88
CA ASP A 228 13.57 -13.48 15.50
C ASP A 228 13.02 -12.11 15.94
N ALA A 229 13.53 -11.04 15.36
CA ALA A 229 12.97 -9.71 15.53
C ALA A 229 11.61 -9.59 14.82
N TYR A 230 10.66 -10.42 15.23
CA TYR A 230 9.33 -10.56 14.61
C TYR A 230 8.54 -9.22 14.58
N ASP A 231 8.82 -8.36 15.55
CA ASP A 231 8.19 -7.04 15.66
C ASP A 231 8.71 -6.01 14.64
N GLN A 232 9.78 -6.30 13.92
CA GLN A 232 10.41 -5.38 12.94
C GLN A 232 10.11 -5.74 11.49
N LYS A 233 9.19 -6.67 11.23
CA LYS A 233 8.83 -7.02 9.84
C LYS A 233 8.26 -5.82 9.11
N LEU A 234 8.78 -5.59 7.92
CA LEU A 234 8.23 -4.62 7.00
C LEU A 234 6.79 -4.98 6.65
N GLN A 235 5.93 -3.98 6.55
CA GLN A 235 4.58 -4.16 6.06
C GLN A 235 4.63 -4.47 4.55
N ILE A 236 4.22 -5.67 4.17
CA ILE A 236 4.24 -6.15 2.78
C ILE A 236 2.82 -6.38 2.28
N LEU A 237 2.63 -6.20 0.99
CA LEU A 237 1.41 -6.64 0.33
C LEU A 237 1.33 -8.17 0.39
N PRO A 238 0.16 -8.77 0.66
CA PRO A 238 0.00 -10.21 0.57
C PRO A 238 0.37 -10.68 -0.83
N ALA A 239 1.19 -11.73 -0.92
CA ALA A 239 1.70 -12.28 -2.18
C ALA A 239 0.60 -12.78 -3.13
N ASN A 240 -0.59 -13.07 -2.60
CA ASN A 240 -1.77 -13.51 -3.33
C ASN A 240 -2.94 -12.59 -2.98
N ILE A 241 -2.98 -11.40 -3.56
CA ILE A 241 -4.24 -10.69 -3.66
C ILE A 241 -4.99 -11.37 -4.81
N PRO A 242 -6.11 -12.09 -4.55
CA PRO A 242 -6.95 -12.56 -5.63
C PRO A 242 -7.57 -11.31 -6.28
N LEU A 243 -6.92 -10.82 -7.32
CA LEU A 243 -7.47 -9.80 -8.18
C LEU A 243 -8.50 -10.50 -9.05
N PHE A 244 -9.71 -10.62 -8.51
CA PHE A 244 -10.93 -11.05 -9.17
C PHE A 244 -10.80 -12.21 -10.18
N GLY A 245 -11.39 -13.38 -9.80
CA GLY A 245 -11.89 -14.35 -10.75
C GLY A 245 -13.17 -13.84 -11.38
#